data_b31d71ed67120d48f4e1c2eb81f16636
#
_entry.id   b31d71ed67120d48f4e1c2eb81f16636
#
_cell.length_a   1.000
_cell.length_b   1.000
_cell.length_c   1.000
_cell.angle_alpha   90.00
_cell.angle_beta   90.00
_cell.angle_gamma   90.00
#
_symmetry.space_group_name_H-M   'P 1'
#
loop_
_entity.id
_entity.type
_entity.pdbx_description
1 polymer ?
#
loop_
_entity_poly.entity_id
_entity_poly.type
_entity_poly.pdbx_seq_one_letter_code
_entity_poly.pdbx_strand_id
1 'polypeptide(L)'
;EAGQADEVVRILQSAGVIMLGEQATVIDGVGFAGAKGFIGGFGRGELGAFGEDAIKVFVDEARNEARLLENALRSLRTERAVAVLHYAPIPETVEGEPLEIYPFLGSSRLAHAIDRFDNVKAVVHGHAHRGAYSGHTPGGVPVFNVAQFVVEPAFGRPYALLEI
;
A
#
# COMPACT_ATOMS: atom_id res chain seq x y z
N GLU A 1 -3.32 -11.48 10.95
CA GLU A 1 -4.72 -11.00 10.92
C GLU A 1 -5.59 -11.54 12.06
N ALA A 2 -5.17 -12.56 12.77
CA ALA A 2 -5.95 -13.18 13.87
C ALA A 2 -5.93 -12.39 15.19
N GLY A 3 -5.81 -11.05 15.16
CA GLY A 3 -5.77 -10.21 16.36
C GLY A 3 -4.45 -10.31 17.15
N GLN A 4 -3.38 -10.82 16.54
CA GLN A 4 -2.06 -11.00 17.17
C GLN A 4 -0.97 -10.16 16.49
N ALA A 5 -1.33 -8.96 16.02
CA ALA A 5 -0.41 -8.10 15.26
C ALA A 5 0.88 -7.81 16.04
N ASP A 6 0.80 -7.45 17.31
CA ASP A 6 1.96 -7.13 18.16
C ASP A 6 2.90 -8.32 18.31
N GLU A 7 2.37 -9.52 18.45
CA GLU A 7 3.16 -10.75 18.57
C GLU A 7 3.90 -11.05 17.26
N VAL A 8 3.22 -10.91 16.12
CA VAL A 8 3.83 -11.10 14.80
C VAL A 8 4.93 -10.08 14.55
N VAL A 9 4.69 -8.80 14.86
CA VAL A 9 5.69 -7.73 14.76
C VAL A 9 6.92 -8.06 15.61
N ARG A 10 6.73 -8.47 16.86
CA ARG A 10 7.81 -8.84 17.77
C ARG A 10 8.64 -10.01 17.24
N ILE A 11 8.00 -11.04 16.69
CA ILE A 11 8.68 -12.20 16.11
C ILE A 11 9.53 -11.79 14.91
N LEU A 12 8.96 -11.00 13.98
CA LEU A 12 9.64 -10.54 12.78
C LEU A 12 10.84 -9.62 13.13
N GLN A 13 10.65 -8.70 14.05
CA GLN A 13 11.74 -7.83 14.54
C GLN A 13 12.87 -8.62 15.20
N SER A 14 12.55 -9.66 15.99
CA SER A 14 13.56 -10.53 16.60
C SER A 14 14.36 -11.33 15.57
N ALA A 15 13.78 -11.55 14.38
CA ALA A 15 14.45 -12.16 13.23
C ALA A 15 15.20 -11.14 12.34
N GLY A 16 15.31 -9.88 12.76
CA GLY A 16 16.01 -8.83 12.01
C GLY A 16 15.21 -8.17 10.90
N VAL A 17 13.89 -8.40 10.81
CA VAL A 17 13.03 -7.74 9.83
C VAL A 17 12.71 -6.32 10.30
N ILE A 18 12.93 -5.33 9.43
CA ILE A 18 12.51 -3.95 9.67
C ILE A 18 11.00 -3.84 9.40
N MET A 19 10.24 -3.57 10.45
CA MET A 19 8.80 -3.36 10.34
C MET A 19 8.53 -1.89 9.98
N LEU A 20 7.91 -1.69 8.82
CA LEU A 20 7.41 -0.39 8.40
C LEU A 20 6.00 -0.15 8.98
N GLY A 21 5.73 1.10 9.34
CA GLY A 21 4.46 1.52 9.92
C GLY A 21 4.52 3.02 10.18
N GLU A 22 4.45 3.45 11.44
CA GLU A 22 4.59 4.87 11.80
C GLU A 22 6.00 5.42 11.53
N GLN A 23 7.00 4.55 11.37
CA GLN A 23 8.40 4.93 11.14
C GLN A 23 8.82 4.52 9.73
N ALA A 24 9.54 5.43 9.07
CA ALA A 24 10.25 5.15 7.83
C ALA A 24 11.69 4.72 8.12
N THR A 25 12.34 4.07 7.15
CA THR A 25 13.75 3.70 7.22
C THR A 25 14.50 4.14 5.97
N VAL A 26 15.83 4.20 6.06
CA VAL A 26 16.70 4.50 4.91
C VAL A 26 17.69 3.37 4.75
N ILE A 27 17.76 2.81 3.55
CA ILE A 27 18.70 1.75 3.18
C ILE A 27 19.42 2.21 1.91
N ASP A 28 20.73 2.30 1.96
CA ASP A 28 21.60 2.69 0.82
C ASP A 28 21.15 3.99 0.12
N GLY A 29 20.69 4.97 0.91
CA GLY A 29 20.25 6.28 0.40
C GLY A 29 18.83 6.30 -0.17
N VAL A 30 18.12 5.19 -0.19
CA VAL A 30 16.71 5.10 -0.57
C VAL A 30 15.84 5.06 0.69
N GLY A 31 14.83 5.91 0.75
CA GLY A 31 13.85 5.93 1.82
C GLY A 31 12.77 4.86 1.61
N PHE A 32 12.36 4.20 2.68
CA PHE A 32 11.24 3.26 2.68
C PHE A 32 10.24 3.70 3.73
N ALA A 33 9.03 3.96 3.30
CA ALA A 33 7.89 4.26 4.17
C ALA A 33 6.77 3.27 3.88
N GLY A 34 6.07 2.82 4.90
CA GLY A 34 5.02 1.83 4.72
C GLY A 34 3.85 2.04 5.65
N ALA A 35 2.73 1.53 5.24
CA ALA A 35 1.54 1.33 6.04
C ALA A 35 0.86 0.06 5.59
N LYS A 36 0.08 -0.56 6.46
CA LYS A 36 -0.80 -1.63 6.01
C LYS A 36 -1.72 -1.11 4.91
N GLY A 37 -2.19 0.11 5.08
CA GLY A 37 -3.29 0.67 4.34
C GLY A 37 -4.62 0.11 4.81
N PHE A 38 -5.69 0.48 4.12
CA PHE A 38 -7.01 -0.05 4.41
C PHE A 38 -7.89 -0.06 3.15
N ILE A 39 -9.01 -0.71 3.27
CA ILE A 39 -10.02 -0.88 2.23
C ILE A 39 -10.94 0.35 2.15
N GLY A 40 -11.77 0.43 1.11
CA GLY A 40 -12.71 1.56 0.95
C GLY A 40 -13.08 1.86 -0.50
N GLY A 41 -12.39 1.23 -1.46
CA GLY A 41 -12.67 1.36 -2.88
C GLY A 41 -11.93 2.49 -3.57
N PHE A 42 -12.24 2.69 -4.85
CA PHE A 42 -11.47 3.52 -5.74
C PHE A 42 -12.33 4.59 -6.44
N GLY A 43 -11.74 5.76 -6.65
CA GLY A 43 -12.33 6.85 -7.39
C GLY A 43 -13.72 7.25 -6.89
N ARG A 44 -14.69 7.30 -7.79
CA ARG A 44 -16.09 7.66 -7.46
C ARG A 44 -16.81 6.61 -6.61
N GLY A 45 -16.31 5.38 -6.60
CA GLY A 45 -16.83 4.27 -5.79
C GLY A 45 -16.24 4.21 -4.38
N GLU A 46 -15.38 5.15 -4.01
CA GLU A 46 -14.78 5.20 -2.69
C GLU A 46 -15.83 5.47 -1.60
N LEU A 47 -15.80 4.67 -0.54
CA LEU A 47 -16.76 4.76 0.55
C LEU A 47 -16.61 6.08 1.31
N GLY A 48 -17.72 6.82 1.43
CA GLY A 48 -17.82 8.06 2.18
C GLY A 48 -18.29 7.84 3.62
N ALA A 49 -17.95 8.78 4.51
CA ALA A 49 -18.37 8.76 5.92
C ALA A 49 -19.84 9.23 6.08
N PHE A 50 -20.75 8.53 5.42
CA PHE A 50 -22.18 8.82 5.46
C PHE A 50 -22.98 7.60 5.93
N GLY A 51 -24.00 7.84 6.73
CA GLY A 51 -24.88 6.77 7.21
C GLY A 51 -24.54 6.32 8.63
N GLU A 52 -24.57 5.02 8.84
CA GLU A 52 -24.41 4.38 10.14
C GLU A 52 -23.03 4.64 10.77
N ASP A 53 -22.96 4.65 12.10
CA ASP A 53 -21.72 4.92 12.83
C ASP A 53 -20.61 3.90 12.50
N ALA A 54 -20.97 2.64 12.26
CA ALA A 54 -20.02 1.61 11.84
C ALA A 54 -19.34 1.96 10.51
N ILE A 55 -20.05 2.57 9.55
CA ILE A 55 -19.49 3.04 8.28
C ILE A 55 -18.54 4.21 8.51
N LYS A 56 -18.88 5.13 9.41
CA LYS A 56 -18.00 6.26 9.76
C LYS A 56 -16.68 5.76 10.36
N VAL A 57 -16.74 4.84 11.32
CA VAL A 57 -15.56 4.20 11.94
C VAL A 57 -14.70 3.52 10.88
N PHE A 58 -15.33 2.79 9.97
CA PHE A 58 -14.64 2.13 8.85
C PHE A 58 -13.90 3.13 7.94
N VAL A 59 -14.55 4.22 7.56
CA VAL A 59 -13.94 5.26 6.73
C VAL A 59 -12.84 6.01 7.48
N ASP A 60 -12.99 6.22 8.77
CA ASP A 60 -11.97 6.86 9.60
C ASP A 60 -10.71 5.99 9.71
N GLU A 61 -10.86 4.65 9.75
CA GLU A 61 -9.71 3.74 9.67
C GLU A 61 -8.95 3.92 8.35
N ALA A 62 -9.65 3.98 7.21
CA ALA A 62 -9.04 4.22 5.90
C ALA A 62 -8.28 5.57 5.83
N ARG A 63 -8.84 6.60 6.46
CA ARG A 63 -8.19 7.93 6.58
C ARG A 63 -6.96 7.89 7.47
N ASN A 64 -7.04 7.15 8.59
CA ASN A 64 -5.93 7.00 9.52
C ASN A 64 -4.75 6.31 8.86
N GLU A 65 -4.97 5.19 8.17
CA GLU A 65 -3.92 4.47 7.45
C GLU A 65 -3.25 5.34 6.37
N ALA A 66 -4.03 6.09 5.59
CA ALA A 66 -3.47 7.02 4.62
C ALA A 66 -2.65 8.14 5.29
N ARG A 67 -3.07 8.64 6.48
CA ARG A 67 -2.34 9.64 7.26
C ARG A 67 -1.05 9.07 7.85
N LEU A 68 -1.05 7.81 8.32
CA LEU A 68 0.16 7.14 8.79
C LEU A 68 1.21 7.04 7.67
N LEU A 69 0.79 6.62 6.47
CA LEU A 69 1.65 6.62 5.30
C LEU A 69 2.20 8.01 4.97
N GLU A 70 1.34 9.04 4.95
CA GLU A 70 1.75 10.43 4.69
C GLU A 70 2.78 10.91 5.71
N ASN A 71 2.58 10.62 7.01
CA ASN A 71 3.51 11.01 8.06
C ASN A 71 4.87 10.29 7.91
N ALA A 72 4.86 9.00 7.60
CA ALA A 72 6.08 8.24 7.35
C ALA A 72 6.84 8.79 6.13
N LEU A 73 6.17 9.06 5.01
CA LEU A 73 6.78 9.67 3.82
C LEU A 73 7.34 11.06 4.12
N ARG A 74 6.61 11.88 4.87
CA ARG A 74 7.03 13.24 5.29
C ARG A 74 8.30 13.25 6.13
N SER A 75 8.58 12.18 6.87
CA SER A 75 9.79 12.05 7.69
C SER A 75 11.06 11.81 6.87
N LEU A 76 10.94 11.29 5.65
CA LEU A 76 12.06 11.01 4.76
C LEU A 76 12.68 12.30 4.20
N ARG A 77 14.02 12.30 4.10
CA ARG A 77 14.82 13.38 3.49
C ARG A 77 15.66 12.88 2.32
N THR A 78 15.33 11.69 1.80
CA THR A 78 16.04 11.08 0.67
C THR A 78 15.50 11.61 -0.67
N GLU A 79 16.35 11.62 -1.69
CA GLU A 79 15.97 12.00 -3.06
C GLU A 79 15.05 10.95 -3.71
N ARG A 80 15.13 9.71 -3.25
CA ARG A 80 14.32 8.58 -3.71
C ARG A 80 13.67 7.88 -2.53
N ALA A 81 12.41 7.57 -2.69
CA ALA A 81 11.64 6.81 -1.70
C ALA A 81 10.77 5.74 -2.38
N VAL A 82 10.48 4.69 -1.63
CA VAL A 82 9.55 3.62 -2.00
C VAL A 82 8.46 3.56 -0.94
N ALA A 83 7.20 3.56 -1.38
CA ALA A 83 6.08 3.26 -0.51
C ALA A 83 5.78 1.76 -0.53
N VAL A 84 5.65 1.17 0.66
CA VAL A 84 5.37 -0.27 0.84
C VAL A 84 4.02 -0.44 1.52
N LEU A 85 3.09 -1.10 0.83
CA LEU A 85 1.72 -1.26 1.26
C LEU A 85 1.31 -2.74 1.27
N HIS A 86 0.25 -3.07 2.02
CA HIS A 86 -0.46 -4.32 1.84
C HIS A 86 -1.62 -4.16 0.86
N TYR A 87 -2.45 -3.13 1.04
CA TYR A 87 -3.60 -2.85 0.20
C TYR A 87 -3.24 -1.98 -1.02
N ALA A 88 -3.97 -2.21 -2.13
CA ALA A 88 -3.75 -1.48 -3.38
C ALA A 88 -4.10 0.01 -3.26
N PRO A 89 -3.26 0.93 -3.79
CA PRO A 89 -3.57 2.35 -3.83
C PRO A 89 -4.40 2.75 -5.06
N ILE A 90 -4.46 1.91 -6.11
CA ILE A 90 -5.07 2.22 -7.41
C ILE A 90 -5.89 1.05 -7.93
N PRO A 91 -6.92 1.29 -8.74
CA PRO A 91 -7.76 0.23 -9.30
C PRO A 91 -7.05 -0.60 -10.37
N GLU A 92 -6.11 -0.04 -11.12
CA GLU A 92 -5.43 -0.73 -12.22
C GLU A 92 -4.72 -2.01 -11.73
N THR A 93 -4.12 -1.97 -10.56
CA THR A 93 -3.39 -3.13 -10.02
C THR A 93 -4.28 -4.18 -9.34
N VAL A 94 -5.59 -3.96 -9.32
CA VAL A 94 -6.59 -4.96 -8.91
C VAL A 94 -7.41 -5.50 -10.08
N GLU A 95 -7.16 -5.03 -11.31
CA GLU A 95 -7.82 -5.53 -12.52
C GLU A 95 -7.52 -7.03 -12.70
N GLY A 96 -8.58 -7.84 -12.82
CA GLY A 96 -8.53 -9.29 -12.83
C GLY A 96 -9.22 -9.92 -11.62
N GLU A 97 -9.39 -9.16 -10.55
CA GLU A 97 -10.24 -9.57 -9.43
C GLU A 97 -11.73 -9.35 -9.75
N PRO A 98 -12.66 -10.05 -9.08
CA PRO A 98 -14.10 -9.77 -9.22
C PRO A 98 -14.42 -8.34 -8.79
N LEU A 99 -15.23 -7.62 -9.58
CA LEU A 99 -15.59 -6.22 -9.31
C LEU A 99 -16.24 -6.02 -7.95
N GLU A 100 -16.99 -7.02 -7.49
CA GLU A 100 -17.71 -7.02 -6.22
C GLU A 100 -16.78 -6.89 -5.01
N ILE A 101 -15.53 -7.30 -5.15
CA ILE A 101 -14.54 -7.23 -4.04
C ILE A 101 -13.59 -6.03 -4.15
N TYR A 102 -13.64 -5.23 -5.21
CA TYR A 102 -12.77 -4.05 -5.35
C TYR A 102 -12.75 -3.14 -4.12
N PRO A 103 -13.89 -2.85 -3.46
CA PRO A 103 -13.88 -2.04 -2.23
C PRO A 103 -13.07 -2.64 -1.09
N PHE A 104 -12.80 -3.95 -1.14
CA PHE A 104 -12.03 -4.68 -0.13
C PHE A 104 -10.56 -4.89 -0.51
N LEU A 105 -10.13 -4.41 -1.68
CA LEU A 105 -8.77 -4.61 -2.18
C LEU A 105 -7.85 -3.41 -1.93
N GLY A 106 -8.42 -2.24 -1.67
CA GLY A 106 -7.64 -1.05 -1.42
C GLY A 106 -8.46 0.22 -1.33
N SER A 107 -7.77 1.37 -1.45
CA SER A 107 -8.39 2.68 -1.38
C SER A 107 -7.56 3.74 -2.12
N SER A 108 -8.22 4.59 -2.91
CA SER A 108 -7.59 5.74 -3.57
C SER A 108 -6.97 6.75 -2.60
N ARG A 109 -7.33 6.72 -1.30
CA ARG A 109 -6.72 7.60 -0.28
C ARG A 109 -5.23 7.38 -0.16
N LEU A 110 -4.76 6.14 -0.38
CA LEU A 110 -3.34 5.80 -0.35
C LEU A 110 -2.60 6.47 -1.51
N ALA A 111 -3.14 6.41 -2.74
CA ALA A 111 -2.57 7.12 -3.89
C ALA A 111 -2.52 8.64 -3.66
N HIS A 112 -3.61 9.22 -3.14
CA HIS A 112 -3.65 10.65 -2.83
C HIS A 112 -2.62 11.08 -1.78
N ALA A 113 -2.29 10.20 -0.82
CA ALA A 113 -1.23 10.46 0.15
C ALA A 113 0.16 10.43 -0.51
N ILE A 114 0.39 9.45 -1.39
CA ILE A 114 1.65 9.24 -2.12
C ILE A 114 1.94 10.40 -3.06
N ASP A 115 0.95 10.85 -3.84
CA ASP A 115 1.08 11.89 -4.87
C ASP A 115 1.46 13.28 -4.31
N ARG A 116 1.53 13.44 -2.99
CA ARG A 116 2.02 14.66 -2.34
C ARG A 116 3.56 14.73 -2.23
N PHE A 117 4.27 13.68 -2.63
CA PHE A 117 5.71 13.54 -2.41
C PHE A 117 6.44 13.23 -3.72
N ASP A 118 7.14 14.21 -4.27
CA ASP A 118 7.89 14.10 -5.54
C ASP A 118 9.05 13.11 -5.49
N ASN A 119 9.54 12.80 -4.29
CA ASN A 119 10.62 11.85 -4.09
C ASN A 119 10.17 10.38 -4.10
N VAL A 120 8.88 10.07 -4.08
CA VAL A 120 8.39 8.69 -4.22
C VAL A 120 8.55 8.24 -5.67
N LYS A 121 9.37 7.21 -5.89
CA LYS A 121 9.70 6.69 -7.22
C LYS A 121 9.00 5.38 -7.56
N ALA A 122 8.54 4.66 -6.55
CA ALA A 122 7.79 3.43 -6.72
C ALA A 122 6.88 3.16 -5.52
N VAL A 123 5.80 2.45 -5.78
CA VAL A 123 4.92 1.87 -4.77
C VAL A 123 4.87 0.37 -4.99
N VAL A 124 4.99 -0.42 -3.92
CA VAL A 124 4.76 -1.86 -3.96
C VAL A 124 3.62 -2.24 -3.01
N HIS A 125 2.76 -3.14 -3.45
CA HIS A 125 1.70 -3.69 -2.61
C HIS A 125 1.45 -5.16 -2.93
N GLY A 126 0.69 -5.84 -2.07
CA GLY A 126 0.24 -7.22 -2.27
C GLY A 126 -1.28 -7.31 -2.32
N HIS A 127 -1.84 -8.27 -1.61
CA HIS A 127 -3.26 -8.49 -1.35
C HIS A 127 -4.10 -8.94 -2.57
N ALA A 128 -4.08 -8.23 -3.70
CA ALA A 128 -4.83 -8.57 -4.91
C ALA A 128 -4.12 -9.70 -5.68
N HIS A 129 -4.54 -10.94 -5.46
CA HIS A 129 -3.86 -12.13 -5.97
C HIS A 129 -4.10 -12.41 -7.46
N ARG A 130 -5.14 -11.82 -8.04
CA ARG A 130 -5.46 -11.90 -9.48
C ARG A 130 -5.33 -10.56 -10.18
N GLY A 131 -4.81 -9.54 -9.47
CA GLY A 131 -4.63 -8.20 -10.00
C GLY A 131 -3.59 -8.13 -11.12
N ALA A 132 -3.57 -7.00 -11.82
CA ALA A 132 -2.52 -6.69 -12.78
C ALA A 132 -1.21 -6.32 -12.06
N TYR A 133 -0.08 -6.60 -12.72
CA TYR A 133 1.25 -6.39 -12.13
C TYR A 133 1.56 -4.93 -11.87
N SER A 134 1.18 -4.01 -12.78
CA SER A 134 1.59 -2.61 -12.66
C SER A 134 0.52 -1.63 -13.12
N GLY A 135 0.60 -0.42 -12.61
CA GLY A 135 -0.19 0.75 -12.97
C GLY A 135 0.52 2.01 -12.47
N HIS A 136 -0.20 3.14 -12.47
CA HIS A 136 0.34 4.42 -11.99
C HIS A 136 -0.69 5.14 -11.12
N THR A 137 -0.20 5.84 -10.09
CA THR A 137 -1.08 6.77 -9.37
C THR A 137 -1.57 7.89 -10.29
N PRO A 138 -2.62 8.64 -9.93
CA PRO A 138 -3.01 9.84 -10.68
C PRO A 138 -1.88 10.85 -10.87
N GLY A 139 -0.93 10.94 -9.93
CA GLY A 139 0.28 11.75 -10.01
C GLY A 139 1.40 11.16 -10.87
N GLY A 140 1.21 9.95 -11.41
CA GLY A 140 2.18 9.29 -12.30
C GLY A 140 3.23 8.44 -11.60
N VAL A 141 3.12 8.20 -10.29
CA VAL A 141 4.05 7.32 -9.56
C VAL A 141 3.77 5.86 -9.94
N PRO A 142 4.79 5.08 -10.38
CA PRO A 142 4.62 3.67 -10.70
C PRO A 142 4.16 2.85 -9.48
N VAL A 143 3.18 1.98 -9.67
CA VAL A 143 2.64 1.07 -8.65
C VAL A 143 2.79 -0.36 -9.13
N PHE A 144 3.29 -1.24 -8.27
CA PHE A 144 3.52 -2.65 -8.57
C PHE A 144 2.80 -3.55 -7.56
N ASN A 145 1.96 -4.43 -8.08
CA ASN A 145 1.39 -5.52 -7.30
C ASN A 145 2.40 -6.67 -7.26
N VAL A 146 3.08 -6.82 -6.12
CA VAL A 146 4.12 -7.83 -5.93
C VAL A 146 3.61 -9.08 -5.20
N ALA A 147 2.30 -9.31 -5.18
CA ALA A 147 1.74 -10.56 -4.70
C ALA A 147 2.33 -11.74 -5.49
N GLN A 148 2.76 -12.80 -4.81
CA GLN A 148 3.38 -13.97 -5.45
C GLN A 148 2.56 -14.49 -6.64
N PHE A 149 1.25 -14.59 -6.47
CA PHE A 149 0.31 -15.08 -7.50
C PHE A 149 0.26 -14.19 -8.75
N VAL A 150 0.75 -12.95 -8.67
CA VAL A 150 0.84 -12.01 -9.79
C VAL A 150 2.24 -12.06 -10.41
N VAL A 151 3.29 -12.01 -9.58
CA VAL A 151 4.67 -11.93 -10.10
C VAL A 151 5.19 -13.26 -10.63
N GLU A 152 4.79 -14.39 -10.04
CA GLU A 152 5.28 -15.70 -10.46
C GLU A 152 4.84 -16.08 -11.88
N PRO A 153 3.57 -15.90 -12.30
CA PRO A 153 3.19 -16.09 -13.70
C PRO A 153 3.85 -15.10 -14.66
N ALA A 154 4.09 -13.86 -14.21
CA ALA A 154 4.65 -12.81 -15.06
C ALA A 154 6.16 -12.99 -15.32
N PHE A 155 6.91 -13.52 -14.33
CA PHE A 155 8.38 -13.54 -14.38
C PHE A 155 8.99 -14.94 -14.21
N GLY A 156 8.19 -15.97 -14.00
CA GLY A 156 8.67 -17.35 -13.73
C GLY A 156 9.41 -17.50 -12.39
N ARG A 157 9.23 -16.54 -11.48
CA ARG A 157 9.87 -16.51 -10.14
C ARG A 157 8.99 -15.74 -9.14
N PRO A 158 9.04 -16.06 -7.82
CA PRO A 158 8.12 -15.50 -6.83
C PRO A 158 8.48 -14.08 -6.37
N TYR A 159 9.30 -13.35 -7.12
CA TYR A 159 9.69 -11.98 -6.83
C TYR A 159 9.94 -11.16 -8.10
N ALA A 160 9.83 -9.86 -8.01
CA ALA A 160 10.20 -8.89 -9.04
C ALA A 160 11.48 -8.13 -8.64
N LEU A 161 12.23 -7.65 -9.63
CA LEU A 161 13.33 -6.72 -9.44
C LEU A 161 12.88 -5.37 -10.01
N LEU A 162 13.03 -4.32 -9.21
CA LEU A 162 12.70 -2.95 -9.57
C LEU A 162 13.97 -2.11 -9.54
N GLU A 163 14.22 -1.35 -10.60
CA GLU A 163 15.23 -0.29 -10.62
C GLU A 163 14.56 1.03 -10.20
N ILE A 164 15.17 1.77 -9.25
CA ILE A 164 14.58 2.96 -8.66
C ILE A 164 15.54 4.15 -8.79
#